data_272503f52aaa3d4410ef12e05a58928e
#
_entry.id   272503f52aaa3d4410ef12e05a58928e
#
_cell.length_a   1.000
_cell.length_b   1.000
_cell.length_c   1.000
_cell.angle_alpha   90.00
_cell.angle_beta   90.00
_cell.angle_gamma   90.00
#
_symmetry.space_group_name_H-M   'P 1'
#
loop_
_entity.id
_entity.type
_entity.pdbx_description
1 polymer ?
#
loop_
_entity_poly.entity_id
_entity_poly.type
_entity_poly.pdbx_seq_one_letter_code
_entity_poly.pdbx_strand_id
1 'polypeptide(L)'
;MGTFDPNNDPYRSEVEEKWGKEAYARSAATVRSWEPEKLARIKAEGQEISQALAALVGEPPESDAVQAVVERHFRHIIQFYDPSWPLLQIYRGLGDLYVNDPRFAANYAKFHPDLPDFLRRAMGSFCDRQESR
;
A
#
# COMPACT_ATOMS: atom_id res chain seq x y z
N MET A 1 -1.90 6.12 5.28
CA MET A 1 -0.66 6.01 4.53
C MET A 1 -0.13 7.38 4.19
N GLY A 2 1.17 7.57 4.35
CA GLY A 2 1.80 8.80 3.94
C GLY A 2 1.70 9.01 2.43
N THR A 3 1.81 10.25 2.00
CA THR A 3 1.84 10.59 0.58
C THR A 3 3.22 10.25 0.02
N PHE A 4 3.25 9.61 -1.14
CA PHE A 4 4.51 9.39 -1.84
C PHE A 4 5.04 10.73 -2.35
N ASP A 5 6.25 11.11 -1.93
CA ASP A 5 6.93 12.31 -2.37
C ASP A 5 8.27 11.94 -2.99
N PRO A 6 8.39 11.97 -4.33
CA PRO A 6 9.63 11.57 -5.00
C PRO A 6 10.82 12.47 -4.69
N ASN A 7 10.58 13.68 -4.17
CA ASN A 7 11.66 14.62 -3.84
C ASN A 7 12.16 14.47 -2.41
N ASN A 8 11.36 13.85 -1.54
CA ASN A 8 11.68 13.71 -0.13
C ASN A 8 11.15 12.36 0.39
N ASP A 9 11.59 11.28 -0.26
CA ASP A 9 11.16 9.93 0.06
C ASP A 9 12.23 9.23 0.92
N PRO A 10 11.96 9.02 2.23
CA PRO A 10 12.94 8.36 3.10
C PRO A 10 13.16 6.88 2.75
N TYR A 11 12.29 6.30 1.92
CA TYR A 11 12.38 4.90 1.51
C TYR A 11 13.07 4.71 0.16
N ARG A 12 13.55 5.79 -0.45
CA ARG A 12 14.15 5.73 -1.78
C ARG A 12 15.25 4.70 -1.90
N SER A 13 16.19 4.67 -0.94
CA SER A 13 17.30 3.71 -0.95
C SER A 13 16.81 2.28 -0.91
N GLU A 14 15.78 2.00 -0.13
CA GLU A 14 15.20 0.66 0.02
C GLU A 14 14.53 0.21 -1.26
N VAL A 15 13.79 1.10 -1.92
CA VAL A 15 13.14 0.80 -3.18
C VAL A 15 14.17 0.59 -4.28
N GLU A 16 15.18 1.45 -4.36
CA GLU A 16 16.25 1.33 -5.36
C GLU A 16 17.04 0.03 -5.19
N GLU A 17 17.29 -0.39 -3.95
CA GLU A 17 17.99 -1.63 -3.65
C GLU A 17 17.16 -2.84 -4.07
N LYS A 18 15.87 -2.85 -3.78
CA LYS A 18 14.99 -3.97 -4.03
C LYS A 18 14.54 -4.08 -5.50
N TRP A 19 14.22 -2.95 -6.12
CA TRP A 19 13.58 -2.89 -7.45
C TRP A 19 14.44 -2.21 -8.52
N GLY A 20 15.54 -1.57 -8.13
CA GLY A 20 16.43 -0.85 -9.02
C GLY A 20 16.08 0.63 -9.15
N LYS A 21 17.08 1.42 -9.50
CA LYS A 21 16.95 2.88 -9.65
C LYS A 21 15.95 3.25 -10.76
N GLU A 22 15.96 2.49 -11.85
CA GLU A 22 15.05 2.73 -12.96
C GLU A 22 13.59 2.54 -12.54
N ALA A 23 13.31 1.49 -11.77
CA ALA A 23 11.97 1.23 -11.25
C ALA A 23 11.50 2.37 -10.35
N TYR A 24 12.36 2.84 -9.45
CA TYR A 24 12.04 3.98 -8.61
C TYR A 24 11.76 5.24 -9.45
N ALA A 25 12.60 5.50 -10.44
CA ALA A 25 12.44 6.68 -11.30
C ALA A 25 11.11 6.67 -12.06
N ARG A 26 10.66 5.50 -12.52
CA ARG A 26 9.37 5.35 -13.20
C ARG A 26 8.20 5.65 -12.26
N SER A 27 8.23 5.13 -11.04
CA SER A 27 7.20 5.41 -10.03
C SER A 27 7.17 6.90 -9.69
N ALA A 28 8.34 7.51 -9.48
CA ALA A 28 8.46 8.92 -9.19
C ALA A 28 7.91 9.77 -10.34
N ALA A 29 8.24 9.42 -11.58
CA ALA A 29 7.74 10.12 -12.76
C ALA A 29 6.22 10.03 -12.89
N THR A 30 5.64 8.87 -12.58
CA THR A 30 4.20 8.69 -12.57
C THR A 30 3.54 9.65 -11.60
N VAL A 31 4.03 9.70 -10.37
CA VAL A 31 3.46 10.60 -9.33
C VAL A 31 3.62 12.07 -9.72
N ARG A 32 4.78 12.44 -10.27
CA ARG A 32 5.04 13.82 -10.73
C ARG A 32 4.11 14.24 -11.87
N SER A 33 3.66 13.30 -12.68
CA SER A 33 2.74 13.58 -13.78
C SER A 33 1.33 13.91 -13.33
N TRP A 34 0.99 13.59 -12.08
CA TRP A 34 -0.36 13.82 -11.56
C TRP A 34 -0.59 15.30 -11.25
N GLU A 35 -1.75 15.76 -11.67
CA GLU A 35 -2.18 17.12 -11.32
C GLU A 35 -2.52 17.21 -9.83
N PRO A 36 -2.44 18.42 -9.23
CA PRO A 36 -2.73 18.60 -7.80
C PRO A 36 -4.10 18.05 -7.37
N GLU A 37 -5.12 18.18 -8.21
CA GLU A 37 -6.45 17.66 -7.92
C GLU A 37 -6.47 16.14 -7.83
N LYS A 38 -5.77 15.47 -8.76
CA LYS A 38 -5.67 14.02 -8.76
C LYS A 38 -4.90 13.53 -7.53
N LEU A 39 -3.80 14.19 -7.20
CA LEU A 39 -3.01 13.85 -6.03
C LEU A 39 -3.84 13.99 -4.75
N ALA A 40 -4.61 15.05 -4.63
CA ALA A 40 -5.49 15.28 -3.48
C ALA A 40 -6.56 14.19 -3.35
N ARG A 41 -7.16 13.76 -4.46
CA ARG A 41 -8.15 12.68 -4.46
C ARG A 41 -7.56 11.35 -4.05
N ILE A 42 -6.36 11.02 -4.56
CA ILE A 42 -5.67 9.78 -4.22
C ILE A 42 -5.32 9.76 -2.74
N LYS A 43 -4.87 10.88 -2.21
CA LYS A 43 -4.55 11.02 -0.79
C LYS A 43 -5.79 10.84 0.09
N ALA A 44 -6.90 11.48 -0.28
CA ALA A 44 -8.16 11.35 0.43
C ALA A 44 -8.69 9.90 0.38
N GLU A 45 -8.58 9.25 -0.76
CA GLU A 45 -8.97 7.86 -0.93
C GLU A 45 -8.14 6.94 -0.02
N GLY A 46 -6.83 7.18 0.06
CA GLY A 46 -5.96 6.40 0.94
C GLY A 46 -6.37 6.50 2.41
N GLN A 47 -6.72 7.69 2.86
CA GLN A 47 -7.20 7.91 4.23
C GLN A 47 -8.53 7.19 4.48
N GLU A 48 -9.45 7.29 3.54
CA GLU A 48 -10.76 6.65 3.62
C GLU A 48 -10.63 5.13 3.70
N ILE A 49 -9.78 4.54 2.86
CA ILE A 49 -9.50 3.11 2.87
C ILE A 49 -8.88 2.69 4.19
N SER A 50 -7.91 3.44 4.70
CA SER A 50 -7.25 3.14 5.97
C SER A 50 -8.24 3.19 7.14
N GLN A 51 -9.16 4.15 7.14
CA GLN A 51 -10.21 4.23 8.15
C GLN A 51 -11.17 3.03 8.07
N ALA A 52 -11.53 2.62 6.86
CA ALA A 52 -12.39 1.46 6.65
C ALA A 52 -11.73 0.17 7.14
N LEU A 53 -10.43 0.01 6.88
CA LEU A 53 -9.67 -1.13 7.37
C LEU A 53 -9.55 -1.12 8.90
N ALA A 54 -9.30 0.04 9.48
CA ALA A 54 -9.23 0.18 10.94
C ALA A 54 -10.53 -0.24 11.62
N ALA A 55 -11.67 0.08 11.01
CA ALA A 55 -12.98 -0.30 11.52
C ALA A 55 -13.22 -1.82 11.47
N LEU A 56 -12.46 -2.54 10.65
CA LEU A 56 -12.59 -3.99 10.48
C LEU A 56 -11.55 -4.79 11.29
N VAL A 57 -10.66 -4.12 12.01
CA VAL A 57 -9.69 -4.81 12.88
C VAL A 57 -10.46 -5.67 13.90
N GLY A 58 -10.05 -6.93 14.02
CA GLY A 58 -10.77 -7.90 14.85
C GLY A 58 -11.65 -8.87 14.06
N GLU A 59 -12.03 -8.50 12.83
CA GLU A 59 -12.70 -9.42 11.92
C GLU A 59 -11.67 -10.38 11.31
N PRO A 60 -12.10 -11.58 10.85
CA PRO A 60 -11.15 -12.47 10.15
C PRO A 60 -10.54 -11.77 8.93
N PRO A 61 -9.20 -11.75 8.80
CA PRO A 61 -8.56 -11.08 7.67
C PRO A 61 -9.01 -11.60 6.30
N GLU A 62 -9.38 -12.87 6.22
CA GLU A 62 -9.82 -13.53 5.00
C GLU A 62 -11.33 -13.37 4.72
N SER A 63 -12.08 -12.70 5.59
CA SER A 63 -13.52 -12.53 5.40
C SER A 63 -13.84 -11.70 4.15
N ASP A 64 -15.03 -11.91 3.61
CA ASP A 64 -15.44 -11.17 2.39
C ASP A 64 -15.49 -9.67 2.62
N ALA A 65 -15.95 -9.24 3.80
CA ALA A 65 -16.00 -7.81 4.14
C ALA A 65 -14.60 -7.18 4.15
N VAL A 66 -13.63 -7.85 4.76
CA VAL A 66 -12.24 -7.38 4.81
C VAL A 66 -11.63 -7.41 3.41
N GLN A 67 -11.81 -8.50 2.68
CA GLN A 67 -11.21 -8.66 1.35
C GLN A 67 -11.75 -7.65 0.34
N ALA A 68 -13.01 -7.24 0.45
CA ALA A 68 -13.56 -6.20 -0.40
C ALA A 68 -12.81 -4.87 -0.22
N VAL A 69 -12.48 -4.50 1.02
CA VAL A 69 -11.72 -3.27 1.29
C VAL A 69 -10.25 -3.43 0.90
N VAL A 70 -9.68 -4.62 1.10
CA VAL A 70 -8.30 -4.93 0.68
C VAL A 70 -8.17 -4.81 -0.84
N GLU A 71 -9.17 -5.24 -1.61
CA GLU A 71 -9.16 -5.06 -3.06
C GLU A 71 -9.09 -3.58 -3.44
N ARG A 72 -9.86 -2.73 -2.75
CA ARG A 72 -9.77 -1.28 -2.95
C ARG A 72 -8.38 -0.75 -2.59
N HIS A 73 -7.80 -1.25 -1.51
CA HIS A 73 -6.45 -0.88 -1.08
C HIS A 73 -5.41 -1.29 -2.13
N PHE A 74 -5.50 -2.51 -2.65
CA PHE A 74 -4.61 -2.99 -3.71
C PHE A 74 -4.67 -2.08 -4.93
N ARG A 75 -5.88 -1.79 -5.42
CA ARG A 75 -6.06 -0.92 -6.59
C ARG A 75 -5.54 0.50 -6.35
N HIS A 76 -5.68 0.99 -5.13
CA HIS A 76 -5.14 2.28 -4.73
C HIS A 76 -3.61 2.29 -4.77
N ILE A 77 -2.99 1.27 -4.18
CA ILE A 77 -1.54 1.17 -4.07
C ILE A 77 -0.87 1.00 -5.42
N ILE A 78 -1.42 0.17 -6.30
CA ILE A 78 -0.78 -0.11 -7.60
C ILE A 78 -0.77 1.08 -8.56
N GLN A 79 -1.54 2.13 -8.29
CA GLN A 79 -1.47 3.37 -9.06
C GLN A 79 -0.08 4.02 -9.02
N PHE A 80 0.69 3.74 -7.97
CA PHE A 80 2.02 4.30 -7.78
C PHE A 80 3.11 3.52 -8.54
N TYR A 81 2.77 2.40 -9.18
CA TYR A 81 3.72 1.49 -9.80
C TYR A 81 3.43 1.28 -11.27
N ASP A 82 4.47 0.87 -12.02
CA ASP A 82 4.33 0.54 -13.43
C ASP A 82 3.46 -0.73 -13.55
N PRO A 83 2.42 -0.71 -14.42
CA PRO A 83 1.52 -1.87 -14.57
C PRO A 83 2.23 -3.15 -15.06
N SER A 84 3.40 -3.03 -15.67
CA SER A 84 4.15 -4.19 -16.17
C SER A 84 4.92 -4.94 -15.09
N TRP A 85 5.00 -4.37 -13.89
CA TRP A 85 5.75 -4.96 -12.77
C TRP A 85 4.94 -6.06 -12.08
N PRO A 86 5.61 -6.94 -11.29
CA PRO A 86 4.92 -7.99 -10.54
C PRO A 86 4.16 -7.42 -9.35
N LEU A 87 3.01 -6.84 -9.62
CA LEU A 87 2.23 -6.03 -8.67
C LEU A 87 1.81 -6.82 -7.42
N LEU A 88 1.44 -8.09 -7.56
CA LEU A 88 1.07 -8.90 -6.39
C LEU A 88 2.26 -9.13 -5.46
N GLN A 89 3.45 -9.39 -6.02
CA GLN A 89 4.65 -9.56 -5.21
C GLN A 89 5.03 -8.27 -4.49
N ILE A 90 4.90 -7.15 -5.19
CA ILE A 90 5.15 -5.82 -4.60
C ILE A 90 4.18 -5.58 -3.45
N TYR A 91 2.91 -5.85 -3.66
CA TYR A 91 1.87 -5.65 -2.66
C TYR A 91 2.11 -6.52 -1.42
N ARG A 92 2.44 -7.80 -1.62
CA ARG A 92 2.78 -8.70 -0.52
C ARG A 92 3.99 -8.19 0.28
N GLY A 93 5.03 -7.74 -0.42
CA GLY A 93 6.23 -7.18 0.21
C GLY A 93 5.95 -5.92 1.02
N LEU A 94 5.03 -5.09 0.56
CA LEU A 94 4.60 -3.90 1.30
C LEU A 94 3.95 -4.28 2.62
N GLY A 95 3.18 -5.36 2.66
CA GLY A 95 2.59 -5.86 3.91
C GLY A 95 3.65 -6.17 4.96
N ASP A 96 4.76 -6.77 4.55
CA ASP A 96 5.88 -7.03 5.45
C ASP A 96 6.54 -5.73 5.94
N LEU A 97 6.68 -4.74 5.07
CA LEU A 97 7.21 -3.44 5.44
C LEU A 97 6.32 -2.73 6.47
N TYR A 98 5.01 -2.85 6.33
CA TYR A 98 4.06 -2.20 7.25
C TYR A 98 4.18 -2.71 8.67
N VAL A 99 4.70 -3.92 8.86
CA VAL A 99 4.93 -4.50 10.19
C VAL A 99 6.36 -4.29 10.66
N ASN A 100 7.32 -4.49 9.76
CA ASN A 100 8.74 -4.55 10.13
C ASN A 100 9.44 -3.18 10.14
N ASP A 101 8.92 -2.21 9.39
CA ASP A 101 9.51 -0.87 9.35
C ASP A 101 8.66 0.10 10.17
N PRO A 102 9.22 0.64 11.29
CA PRO A 102 8.45 1.54 12.16
C PRO A 102 7.88 2.77 11.46
N ARG A 103 8.57 3.25 10.42
CA ARG A 103 8.11 4.43 9.66
C ARG A 103 6.82 4.13 8.91
N PHE A 104 6.74 2.95 8.27
CA PHE A 104 5.51 2.50 7.60
C PHE A 104 4.43 2.11 8.59
N ALA A 105 4.82 1.40 9.66
CA ALA A 105 3.87 0.98 10.68
C ALA A 105 3.12 2.17 11.27
N ALA A 106 3.83 3.27 11.54
CA ALA A 106 3.24 4.48 12.11
C ALA A 106 2.13 5.07 11.24
N ASN A 107 2.24 4.97 9.92
CA ASN A 107 1.23 5.49 8.99
C ASN A 107 -0.13 4.80 9.15
N TYR A 108 -0.13 3.53 9.52
CA TYR A 108 -1.36 2.77 9.74
C TYR A 108 -1.75 2.72 11.22
N ALA A 109 -0.77 2.65 12.12
CA ALA A 109 -1.02 2.59 13.55
C ALA A 109 -1.76 3.81 14.08
N LYS A 110 -1.65 4.96 13.42
CA LYS A 110 -2.40 6.17 13.79
C LYS A 110 -3.91 6.01 13.64
N PHE A 111 -4.36 5.08 12.79
CA PHE A 111 -5.78 4.77 12.63
C PHE A 111 -6.23 3.71 13.64
N HIS A 112 -5.38 2.72 13.91
CA HIS A 112 -5.61 1.70 14.92
C HIS A 112 -4.27 1.01 15.20
N PRO A 113 -3.90 0.80 16.50
CA PRO A 113 -2.58 0.21 16.84
C PRO A 113 -2.36 -1.19 16.26
N ASP A 114 -3.41 -1.97 16.04
CA ASP A 114 -3.31 -3.32 15.51
C ASP A 114 -3.44 -3.37 13.98
N LEU A 115 -3.65 -2.23 13.32
CA LEU A 115 -3.87 -2.20 11.88
C LEU A 115 -2.70 -2.72 11.06
N PRO A 116 -1.43 -2.39 11.36
CA PRO A 116 -0.32 -2.89 10.55
C PRO A 116 -0.30 -4.42 10.44
N ASP A 117 -0.41 -5.14 11.54
CA ASP A 117 -0.42 -6.60 11.54
C ASP A 117 -1.67 -7.17 10.87
N PHE A 118 -2.83 -6.61 11.18
CA PHE A 118 -4.08 -7.01 10.57
C PHE A 118 -4.04 -6.84 9.05
N LEU A 119 -3.55 -5.69 8.59
CA LEU A 119 -3.44 -5.38 7.16
C LEU A 119 -2.48 -6.34 6.46
N ARG A 120 -1.33 -6.63 7.06
CA ARG A 120 -0.38 -7.59 6.50
C ARG A 120 -1.03 -8.95 6.26
N ARG A 121 -1.79 -9.45 7.25
CA ARG A 121 -2.48 -10.73 7.12
C ARG A 121 -3.54 -10.71 6.03
N ALA A 122 -4.31 -9.63 5.98
CA ALA A 122 -5.35 -9.46 4.97
C ALA A 122 -4.76 -9.33 3.56
N MET A 123 -3.65 -8.62 3.42
CA MET A 123 -2.93 -8.50 2.14
C MET A 123 -2.39 -9.85 1.68
N GLY A 124 -1.84 -10.65 2.60
CA GLY A 124 -1.36 -12.00 2.30
C GLY A 124 -2.49 -12.89 1.80
N SER A 125 -3.63 -12.88 2.47
CA SER A 125 -4.81 -13.64 2.07
C SER A 125 -5.29 -13.22 0.68
N PHE A 126 -5.31 -11.91 0.41
CA PHE A 126 -5.69 -11.38 -0.90
C PHE A 126 -4.77 -11.92 -2.00
N CYS A 127 -3.45 -11.82 -1.78
CA CYS A 127 -2.48 -12.31 -2.75
C CYS A 127 -2.62 -13.81 -3.01
N ASP A 128 -2.81 -14.60 -1.96
CA ASP A 128 -3.02 -16.05 -2.08
C ASP A 128 -4.24 -16.36 -2.95
N ARG A 129 -5.34 -15.63 -2.76
CA ARG A 129 -6.54 -15.80 -3.58
C ARG A 129 -6.30 -15.45 -5.04
N GLN A 130 -5.56 -14.37 -5.31
CA GLN A 130 -5.26 -13.95 -6.67
C GLN A 130 -4.36 -14.97 -7.39
N GLU A 131 -3.39 -15.54 -6.68
CA GLU A 131 -2.47 -16.54 -7.23
C GLU A 131 -3.16 -17.87 -7.50
N SER A 132 -4.25 -18.17 -6.80
CA SER A 132 -5.02 -19.42 -6.95
C SER A 132 -5.97 -19.42 -8.13
N ARG A 133 -6.19 -18.28 -8.77
CA ARG A 133 -7.13 -18.13 -9.88
C ARG A 133 -6.51 -18.45 -11.23
#